data_50d9248f8397a9ce2a06d378bbff2875
#
_entry.id   50d9248f8397a9ce2a06d378bbff2875
#
_cell.length_a   1.000
_cell.length_b   1.000
_cell.length_c   1.000
_cell.angle_alpha   90.00
_cell.angle_beta   90.00
_cell.angle_gamma   90.00
#
_symmetry.space_group_name_H-M   'P 1'
#
loop_
_entity.id
_entity.type
_entity.pdbx_description
1 polymer ?
#
loop_
_entity_poly.entity_id
_entity_poly.type
_entity_poly.pdbx_seq_one_letter_code
_entity_poly.pdbx_strand_id
1 'polypeptide(L)'
;VELIQDLPEDAAISFFSQGEFVDLCAGPHLMNTKGIKAFKLISSSMAYWRGDSNKAQLQRIYGTAFTKKDELAAYLEHLEDIKRRDHNKLGREMEIFTTVDVIGQGLPLLMPKGTKMIQTLQRWIEDEEEKRGYVRTRTPLMAKSDLYKISGHWDHYKEGMFVLGDEETDKEVFALRPMTCP
;
A
#
# COMPACT_ATOMS: atom_id res chain seq x y z
N VAL A 1 16.29 23.20 -8.43
CA VAL A 1 16.94 22.91 -9.72
C VAL A 1 16.69 21.45 -10.11
N GLU A 2 17.03 20.46 -9.28
CA GLU A 2 16.89 19.03 -9.57
C GLU A 2 15.45 18.63 -10.02
N LEU A 3 14.41 19.10 -9.32
CA LEU A 3 13.02 18.84 -9.70
C LEU A 3 12.64 19.42 -11.07
N ILE A 4 13.21 20.57 -11.41
CA ILE A 4 12.95 21.22 -12.71
C ILE A 4 13.61 20.44 -13.84
N GLN A 5 14.79 19.87 -13.61
CA GLN A 5 15.51 19.09 -14.59
C GLN A 5 14.83 17.76 -14.95
N ASP A 6 13.99 17.24 -14.04
CA ASP A 6 13.24 15.99 -14.27
C ASP A 6 11.87 16.21 -14.94
N LEU A 7 11.45 17.46 -15.12
CA LEU A 7 10.22 17.76 -15.83
C LEU A 7 10.40 17.59 -17.34
N PRO A 8 9.34 17.18 -18.07
CA PRO A 8 9.34 17.20 -19.54
C PRO A 8 9.69 18.57 -20.07
N GLU A 9 10.32 18.66 -21.25
CA GLU A 9 10.76 19.92 -21.86
C GLU A 9 9.60 20.92 -22.12
N ASP A 10 8.40 20.40 -22.33
CA ASP A 10 7.17 21.18 -22.56
C ASP A 10 6.38 21.48 -21.29
N ALA A 11 6.88 21.08 -20.11
CA ALA A 11 6.18 21.31 -18.85
C ALA A 11 6.13 22.78 -18.47
N ALA A 12 4.92 23.28 -18.19
CA ALA A 12 4.74 24.62 -17.63
C ALA A 12 5.27 24.67 -16.19
N ILE A 13 6.34 25.45 -15.98
CA ILE A 13 6.91 25.66 -14.66
C ILE A 13 6.26 26.86 -14.00
N SER A 14 5.64 26.63 -12.84
CA SER A 14 5.03 27.71 -12.04
C SER A 14 5.61 27.76 -10.63
N PHE A 15 5.73 28.98 -10.12
CA PHE A 15 6.14 29.25 -8.74
C PHE A 15 4.97 29.90 -8.00
N PHE A 16 4.83 29.56 -6.74
CA PHE A 16 3.83 30.14 -5.88
C PHE A 16 4.50 30.84 -4.69
N SER A 17 4.07 32.08 -4.42
CA SER A 17 4.63 32.91 -3.37
C SER A 17 3.61 33.19 -2.28
N GLN A 18 4.04 33.08 -1.03
CA GLN A 18 3.25 33.46 0.14
C GLN A 18 4.13 34.25 1.11
N GLY A 19 3.99 35.57 1.08
CA GLY A 19 4.93 36.45 1.74
C GLY A 19 6.35 36.29 1.15
N GLU A 20 7.31 35.99 1.99
CA GLU A 20 8.70 35.74 1.58
C GLU A 20 8.97 34.32 1.13
N PHE A 21 8.00 33.40 1.38
CA PHE A 21 8.12 32.00 0.97
C PHE A 21 7.76 31.84 -0.50
N VAL A 22 8.66 31.25 -1.28
CA VAL A 22 8.47 30.96 -2.70
C VAL A 22 8.86 29.50 -2.96
N ASP A 23 7.99 28.74 -3.61
CA ASP A 23 8.29 27.36 -3.97
C ASP A 23 7.68 26.99 -5.34
N LEU A 24 8.20 25.89 -5.90
CA LEU A 24 7.70 25.28 -7.12
C LEU A 24 6.35 24.60 -6.83
N CYS A 25 5.31 24.98 -7.54
CA CYS A 25 4.01 24.37 -7.36
C CYS A 25 3.13 24.46 -8.62
N ALA A 26 2.51 23.35 -8.99
CA ALA A 26 1.62 23.25 -10.15
C ALA A 26 0.18 23.69 -9.86
N GLY A 27 -0.16 23.94 -8.60
CA GLY A 27 -1.55 24.21 -8.20
C GLY A 27 -2.45 22.97 -8.20
N PRO A 28 -3.78 23.13 -8.10
CA PRO A 28 -4.48 24.41 -7.85
C PRO A 28 -4.27 24.91 -6.42
N HIS A 29 -4.48 26.21 -6.22
CA HIS A 29 -4.35 26.88 -4.95
C HIS A 29 -5.68 27.52 -4.50
N LEU A 30 -5.86 27.61 -3.18
CA LEU A 30 -6.94 28.43 -2.62
C LEU A 30 -6.65 29.91 -2.84
N MET A 31 -7.66 30.66 -3.18
CA MET A 31 -7.57 32.12 -3.36
C MET A 31 -7.14 32.84 -2.09
N ASN A 32 -7.47 32.29 -0.92
CA ASN A 32 -7.04 32.77 0.40
C ASN A 32 -7.27 31.69 1.46
N THR A 33 -6.65 31.86 2.61
CA THR A 33 -6.73 30.92 3.74
C THR A 33 -7.98 31.10 4.64
N LYS A 34 -8.88 32.05 4.34
CA LYS A 34 -10.10 32.32 5.16
C LYS A 34 -11.03 31.13 5.27
N GLY A 35 -10.99 30.21 4.28
CA GLY A 35 -11.78 28.99 4.29
C GLY A 35 -11.30 27.97 5.33
N ILE A 36 -10.05 28.03 5.74
CA ILE A 36 -9.45 27.12 6.72
C ILE A 36 -9.83 27.60 8.12
N LYS A 37 -10.83 26.96 8.74
CA LYS A 37 -11.33 27.32 10.09
C LYS A 37 -10.70 26.49 11.19
N ALA A 38 -10.21 25.31 10.87
CA ALA A 38 -9.60 24.39 11.82
C ALA A 38 -8.48 23.62 11.15
N PHE A 39 -7.35 23.47 11.80
CA PHE A 39 -6.24 22.64 11.33
C PHE A 39 -5.57 21.94 12.52
N LYS A 40 -4.86 20.85 12.22
CA LYS A 40 -4.08 20.09 13.19
C LYS A 40 -2.83 19.53 12.54
N LEU A 41 -1.69 19.71 13.17
CA LEU A 41 -0.49 18.94 12.84
C LEU A 41 -0.61 17.56 13.50
N ILE A 42 -0.46 16.51 12.72
CA ILE A 42 -0.73 15.13 13.16
C ILE A 42 0.56 14.44 13.57
N SER A 43 1.60 14.54 12.74
CA SER A 43 2.88 13.89 13.01
C SER A 43 4.03 14.58 12.30
N SER A 44 5.23 14.30 12.78
CA SER A 44 6.48 14.64 12.11
C SER A 44 7.34 13.39 12.04
N SER A 45 7.96 13.15 10.90
CA SER A 45 8.87 12.04 10.67
C SER A 45 10.03 12.44 9.79
N MET A 46 11.13 11.69 9.88
CA MET A 46 12.24 11.83 8.94
C MET A 46 11.91 11.13 7.63
N ALA A 47 12.33 11.70 6.51
CA ALA A 47 12.19 11.11 5.19
C ALA A 47 13.42 11.43 4.34
N TYR A 48 13.96 10.44 3.64
CA TYR A 48 15.03 10.68 2.69
C TYR A 48 14.48 11.29 1.41
N TRP A 49 15.26 12.21 0.83
CA TRP A 49 14.93 12.82 -0.45
C TRP A 49 14.72 11.73 -1.52
N ARG A 50 13.52 11.69 -2.11
CA ARG A 50 13.10 10.70 -3.11
C ARG A 50 13.16 9.23 -2.64
N GLY A 51 13.12 9.00 -1.34
CA GLY A 51 13.19 7.65 -0.78
C GLY A 51 14.58 7.00 -0.80
N ASP A 52 15.60 7.73 -1.26
CA ASP A 52 16.97 7.24 -1.36
C ASP A 52 17.73 7.52 -0.06
N SER A 53 18.12 6.46 0.65
CA SER A 53 18.83 6.54 1.94
C SER A 53 20.22 7.20 1.83
N ASN A 54 20.80 7.33 0.64
CA ASN A 54 22.07 7.99 0.40
C ASN A 54 21.93 9.52 0.20
N LYS A 55 20.70 10.02 0.08
CA LYS A 55 20.41 11.44 -0.13
C LYS A 55 20.07 12.16 1.17
N ALA A 56 19.86 13.47 1.06
CA ALA A 56 19.54 14.32 2.19
C ALA A 56 18.31 13.84 2.95
N GLN A 57 18.43 13.83 4.28
CA GLN A 57 17.33 13.53 5.17
C GLN A 57 16.54 14.80 5.46
N LEU A 58 15.26 14.76 5.21
CA LEU A 58 14.31 15.85 5.39
C LEU A 58 13.33 15.55 6.51
N GLN A 59 12.82 16.59 7.14
CA GLN A 59 11.72 16.48 8.09
C GLN A 59 10.39 16.59 7.34
N ARG A 60 9.55 15.56 7.44
CA ARG A 60 8.21 15.54 6.86
C ARG A 60 7.17 15.79 7.94
N ILE A 61 6.37 16.82 7.75
CA ILE A 61 5.29 17.19 8.67
C ILE A 61 3.95 16.86 8.02
N TYR A 62 3.11 16.11 8.73
CA TYR A 62 1.76 15.78 8.32
C TYR A 62 0.76 16.64 9.08
N GLY A 63 -0.21 17.16 8.38
CA GLY A 63 -1.29 17.93 8.93
C GLY A 63 -2.59 17.75 8.16
N THR A 64 -3.68 18.23 8.74
CA THR A 64 -4.99 18.27 8.09
C THR A 64 -5.68 19.58 8.40
N ALA A 65 -6.60 19.99 7.53
CA ALA A 65 -7.36 21.21 7.66
C ALA A 65 -8.80 21.02 7.20
N PHE A 66 -9.73 21.72 7.89
CA PHE A 66 -11.15 21.64 7.61
C PHE A 66 -11.80 23.03 7.65
N THR A 67 -12.96 23.14 7.01
CA THR A 67 -13.77 24.36 7.02
C THR A 67 -14.50 24.58 8.33
N LYS A 68 -14.73 23.51 9.12
CA LYS A 68 -15.40 23.55 10.42
C LYS A 68 -14.61 22.80 11.49
N LYS A 69 -14.73 23.28 12.74
CA LYS A 69 -14.07 22.63 13.88
C LYS A 69 -14.63 21.24 14.17
N ASP A 70 -15.93 21.05 13.99
CA ASP A 70 -16.61 19.76 14.23
C ASP A 70 -16.15 18.70 13.24
N GLU A 71 -15.90 19.07 11.99
CA GLU A 71 -15.33 18.17 10.98
C GLU A 71 -13.92 17.72 11.36
N LEU A 72 -13.09 18.64 11.87
CA LEU A 72 -11.76 18.28 12.38
C LEU A 72 -11.86 17.35 13.58
N ALA A 73 -12.77 17.61 14.52
CA ALA A 73 -12.96 16.77 15.70
C ALA A 73 -13.37 15.34 15.29
N ALA A 74 -14.36 15.21 14.41
CA ALA A 74 -14.80 13.91 13.89
C ALA A 74 -13.67 13.15 13.15
N TYR A 75 -12.87 13.86 12.37
CA TYR A 75 -11.72 13.27 11.70
C TYR A 75 -10.66 12.75 12.67
N LEU A 76 -10.34 13.51 13.71
CA LEU A 76 -9.38 13.09 14.74
C LEU A 76 -9.89 11.88 15.53
N GLU A 77 -11.19 11.85 15.86
CA GLU A 77 -11.83 10.68 16.48
C GLU A 77 -11.74 9.45 15.55
N HIS A 78 -12.00 9.64 14.27
CA HIS A 78 -11.86 8.57 13.27
C HIS A 78 -10.43 8.03 13.19
N LEU A 79 -9.41 8.89 13.25
CA LEU A 79 -8.00 8.45 13.28
C LEU A 79 -7.68 7.61 14.53
N GLU A 80 -8.22 7.97 15.69
CA GLU A 80 -8.06 7.16 16.91
C GLU A 80 -8.82 5.81 16.80
N ASP A 81 -9.99 5.80 16.16
CA ASP A 81 -10.72 4.56 15.89
C ASP A 81 -9.98 3.63 14.94
N ILE A 82 -9.35 4.17 13.87
CA ILE A 82 -8.47 3.40 12.98
C ILE A 82 -7.35 2.72 13.78
N LYS A 83 -6.67 3.44 14.67
CA LYS A 83 -5.61 2.86 15.52
C LYS A 83 -6.13 1.75 16.43
N ARG A 84 -7.34 1.91 16.99
CA ARG A 84 -7.97 0.85 17.81
C ARG A 84 -8.30 -0.39 17.00
N ARG A 85 -8.66 -0.22 15.72
CA ARG A 85 -9.05 -1.30 14.80
C ARG A 85 -7.89 -1.85 13.97
N ASP A 86 -6.66 -1.44 14.27
CA ASP A 86 -5.49 -1.97 13.55
C ASP A 86 -5.45 -3.48 13.62
N HIS A 87 -5.50 -4.13 12.45
CA HIS A 87 -5.60 -5.58 12.35
C HIS A 87 -4.35 -6.31 12.90
N ASN A 88 -3.17 -5.70 12.81
CA ASN A 88 -1.95 -6.28 13.37
C ASN A 88 -1.98 -6.28 14.90
N LYS A 89 -2.50 -5.19 15.49
CA LYS A 89 -2.70 -5.08 16.92
C LYS A 89 -3.75 -6.10 17.38
N LEU A 90 -4.94 -6.04 16.82
CA LEU A 90 -6.05 -6.93 17.19
C LEU A 90 -5.72 -8.40 16.94
N GLY A 91 -5.07 -8.72 15.82
CA GLY A 91 -4.70 -10.09 15.49
C GLY A 91 -3.76 -10.72 16.52
N ARG A 92 -2.80 -9.95 17.04
CA ARG A 92 -1.90 -10.40 18.10
C ARG A 92 -2.59 -10.48 19.46
N GLU A 93 -3.32 -9.43 19.86
CA GLU A 93 -4.04 -9.37 21.15
C GLU A 93 -5.10 -10.46 21.27
N MET A 94 -5.78 -10.79 20.18
CA MET A 94 -6.79 -11.85 20.13
C MET A 94 -6.22 -13.25 19.85
N GLU A 95 -4.91 -13.37 19.66
CA GLU A 95 -4.23 -14.62 19.31
C GLU A 95 -4.76 -15.25 18.01
N ILE A 96 -5.01 -14.40 17.00
CA ILE A 96 -5.48 -14.85 15.68
C ILE A 96 -4.29 -15.29 14.83
N PHE A 97 -3.23 -14.49 14.83
CA PHE A 97 -1.97 -14.80 14.13
C PHE A 97 -0.75 -14.27 14.90
N THR A 98 0.40 -14.78 14.55
CA THR A 98 1.69 -14.32 15.03
C THR A 98 2.71 -14.32 13.89
N THR A 99 3.84 -13.68 14.11
CA THR A 99 5.03 -13.76 13.24
C THR A 99 6.16 -14.44 14.00
N VAL A 100 6.95 -15.24 13.31
CA VAL A 100 8.09 -15.98 13.88
C VAL A 100 9.31 -15.69 13.02
N ASP A 101 10.41 -15.27 13.62
CA ASP A 101 11.61 -14.83 12.90
C ASP A 101 12.19 -15.90 11.98
N VAL A 102 12.15 -17.16 12.40
CA VAL A 102 12.64 -18.30 11.62
C VAL A 102 11.81 -18.57 10.35
N ILE A 103 10.55 -18.10 10.32
CA ILE A 103 9.70 -18.19 9.12
C ILE A 103 9.94 -16.98 8.21
N GLY A 104 10.14 -15.81 8.81
CA GLY A 104 10.39 -14.56 8.10
C GLY A 104 9.31 -13.50 8.31
N GLN A 105 9.71 -12.26 8.09
CA GLN A 105 8.81 -11.10 8.18
C GLN A 105 7.81 -11.09 7.02
N GLY A 106 6.57 -10.67 7.29
CA GLY A 106 5.51 -10.65 6.29
C GLY A 106 4.82 -12.01 6.03
N LEU A 107 5.26 -13.08 6.71
CA LEU A 107 4.70 -14.42 6.62
C LEU A 107 3.99 -14.80 7.95
N PRO A 108 2.74 -14.37 8.16
CA PRO A 108 2.03 -14.61 9.41
C PRO A 108 1.65 -16.10 9.55
N LEU A 109 1.83 -16.61 10.77
CA LEU A 109 1.38 -17.92 11.18
C LEU A 109 0.02 -17.81 11.85
N LEU A 110 -0.97 -18.49 11.32
CA LEU A 110 -2.30 -18.52 11.93
C LEU A 110 -2.30 -19.36 13.20
N MET A 111 -2.75 -18.76 14.29
CA MET A 111 -2.99 -19.44 15.55
C MET A 111 -4.30 -20.25 15.50
N PRO A 112 -4.60 -21.12 16.47
CA PRO A 112 -5.81 -21.95 16.43
C PRO A 112 -7.11 -21.18 16.19
N LYS A 113 -7.27 -20.00 16.81
CA LYS A 113 -8.45 -19.14 16.60
C LYS A 113 -8.52 -18.62 15.15
N GLY A 114 -7.41 -18.12 14.62
CA GLY A 114 -7.33 -17.65 13.23
C GLY A 114 -7.56 -18.77 12.23
N THR A 115 -6.95 -19.93 12.45
CA THR A 115 -7.19 -21.12 11.62
C THR A 115 -8.67 -21.51 11.61
N LYS A 116 -9.32 -21.47 12.77
CA LYS A 116 -10.77 -21.79 12.87
C LYS A 116 -11.64 -20.77 12.12
N MET A 117 -11.29 -19.47 12.19
CA MET A 117 -11.98 -18.44 11.43
C MET A 117 -11.87 -18.66 9.93
N ILE A 118 -10.65 -18.88 9.43
CA ILE A 118 -10.43 -19.15 7.99
C ILE A 118 -11.17 -20.40 7.53
N GLN A 119 -11.09 -21.50 8.28
CA GLN A 119 -11.83 -22.73 7.95
C GLN A 119 -13.35 -22.50 7.89
N THR A 120 -13.89 -21.70 8.80
CA THR A 120 -15.31 -21.41 8.82
C THR A 120 -15.74 -20.63 7.57
N LEU A 121 -14.97 -19.59 7.21
CA LEU A 121 -15.20 -18.80 6.00
C LEU A 121 -15.05 -19.62 4.72
N GLN A 122 -14.00 -20.45 4.66
CA GLN A 122 -13.78 -21.34 3.50
C GLN A 122 -14.94 -22.30 3.28
N ARG A 123 -15.39 -22.98 4.34
CA ARG A 123 -16.53 -23.91 4.24
C ARG A 123 -17.79 -23.20 3.81
N TRP A 124 -18.05 -22.04 4.39
CA TRP A 124 -19.23 -21.27 4.03
C TRP A 124 -19.24 -20.84 2.56
N ILE A 125 -18.12 -20.28 2.07
CA ILE A 125 -18.05 -19.84 0.66
C ILE A 125 -18.09 -21.03 -0.30
N GLU A 126 -17.44 -22.12 0.04
CA GLU A 126 -17.46 -23.37 -0.73
C GLU A 126 -18.87 -23.92 -0.91
N ASP A 127 -19.66 -23.96 0.17
CA ASP A 127 -21.06 -24.39 0.15
C ASP A 127 -21.94 -23.43 -0.68
N GLU A 128 -21.69 -22.12 -0.60
CA GLU A 128 -22.44 -21.13 -1.36
C GLU A 128 -22.14 -21.14 -2.86
N GLU A 129 -20.88 -21.38 -3.23
CA GLU A 129 -20.46 -21.55 -4.62
C GLU A 129 -21.09 -22.80 -5.24
N GLU A 130 -21.03 -23.92 -4.54
CA GLU A 130 -21.63 -25.20 -5.00
C GLU A 130 -23.15 -25.09 -5.21
N LYS A 131 -23.88 -24.45 -4.27
CA LYS A 131 -25.32 -24.18 -4.41
C LYS A 131 -25.66 -23.35 -5.65
N ARG A 132 -24.74 -22.50 -6.12
CA ARG A 132 -24.89 -21.64 -7.31
C ARG A 132 -24.38 -22.31 -8.59
N GLY A 133 -23.94 -23.58 -8.53
CA GLY A 133 -23.47 -24.35 -9.68
C GLY A 133 -22.02 -24.08 -10.10
N TYR A 134 -21.22 -23.43 -9.26
CA TYR A 134 -19.79 -23.28 -9.50
C TYR A 134 -19.06 -24.60 -9.27
N VAL A 135 -18.12 -24.90 -10.14
CA VAL A 135 -17.24 -26.08 -10.02
C VAL A 135 -15.87 -25.65 -9.57
N ARG A 136 -15.37 -26.32 -8.54
CA ARG A 136 -14.09 -26.00 -7.95
C ARG A 136 -12.95 -26.66 -8.69
N THR A 137 -11.90 -25.88 -8.95
CA THR A 137 -10.62 -26.37 -9.45
C THR A 137 -9.49 -26.04 -8.46
N ARG A 138 -8.39 -26.76 -8.55
CA ARG A 138 -7.15 -26.46 -7.82
C ARG A 138 -6.02 -26.33 -8.80
N THR A 139 -5.47 -25.13 -8.91
CA THR A 139 -4.33 -24.84 -9.76
C THR A 139 -3.02 -24.87 -8.95
N PRO A 140 -1.87 -25.14 -9.58
CA PRO A 140 -0.56 -25.07 -8.92
C PRO A 140 -0.29 -23.68 -8.34
N LEU A 141 0.54 -23.65 -7.29
CA LEU A 141 1.00 -22.39 -6.70
C LEU A 141 2.18 -21.75 -7.48
N MET A 142 2.73 -22.49 -8.44
CA MET A 142 3.84 -22.08 -9.26
C MET A 142 3.54 -22.43 -10.72
N ALA A 143 3.92 -21.56 -11.65
CA ALA A 143 3.79 -21.78 -13.07
C ALA A 143 5.00 -21.23 -13.84
N LYS A 144 5.16 -21.59 -15.12
CA LYS A 144 6.13 -20.99 -16.00
C LYS A 144 5.84 -19.51 -16.21
N SER A 145 6.87 -18.71 -16.38
CA SER A 145 6.77 -17.27 -16.65
C SER A 145 5.84 -16.93 -17.82
N ASP A 146 5.72 -17.84 -18.80
CA ASP A 146 4.87 -17.68 -19.97
C ASP A 146 3.40 -17.44 -19.61
N LEU A 147 2.87 -18.11 -18.59
CA LEU A 147 1.50 -17.86 -18.11
C LEU A 147 1.32 -16.41 -17.69
N TYR A 148 2.29 -15.89 -16.96
CA TYR A 148 2.24 -14.52 -16.44
C TYR A 148 2.51 -13.47 -17.52
N LYS A 149 3.28 -13.82 -18.56
CA LYS A 149 3.47 -12.98 -19.76
C LYS A 149 2.17 -12.88 -20.56
N ILE A 150 1.46 -14.00 -20.79
CA ILE A 150 0.18 -14.02 -21.48
C ILE A 150 -0.88 -13.19 -20.73
N SER A 151 -0.91 -13.26 -19.42
CA SER A 151 -1.87 -12.52 -18.58
C SER A 151 -1.47 -11.08 -18.28
N GLY A 152 -0.28 -10.62 -18.75
CA GLY A 152 0.26 -9.28 -18.51
C GLY A 152 0.82 -9.04 -17.09
N HIS A 153 0.75 -10.03 -16.21
CA HIS A 153 1.26 -9.88 -14.83
C HIS A 153 2.78 -9.76 -14.78
N TRP A 154 3.49 -10.37 -15.73
CA TRP A 154 4.94 -10.31 -15.79
C TRP A 154 5.45 -8.90 -15.98
N ASP A 155 4.84 -8.14 -16.89
CA ASP A 155 5.28 -6.78 -17.23
C ASP A 155 4.97 -5.78 -16.11
N HIS A 156 3.87 -6.00 -15.36
CA HIS A 156 3.41 -5.05 -14.36
C HIS A 156 3.85 -5.37 -12.93
N TYR A 157 4.12 -6.65 -12.61
CA TYR A 157 4.30 -7.09 -11.22
C TYR A 157 5.57 -7.90 -10.98
N LYS A 158 6.44 -8.09 -12.00
CA LYS A 158 7.65 -8.93 -11.89
C LYS A 158 8.52 -8.59 -10.69
N GLU A 159 8.69 -7.31 -10.38
CA GLU A 159 9.50 -6.85 -9.24
C GLU A 159 8.95 -7.34 -7.87
N GLY A 160 7.66 -7.61 -7.79
CA GLY A 160 6.98 -8.13 -6.60
C GLY A 160 6.77 -9.64 -6.62
N MET A 161 7.22 -10.35 -7.66
CA MET A 161 7.04 -11.79 -7.80
C MET A 161 8.27 -12.56 -7.29
N PHE A 162 8.04 -13.73 -6.70
CA PHE A 162 9.10 -14.68 -6.40
C PHE A 162 9.41 -15.50 -7.65
N VAL A 163 10.48 -15.14 -8.32
CA VAL A 163 10.94 -15.77 -9.56
C VAL A 163 11.98 -16.83 -9.23
N LEU A 164 11.88 -17.99 -9.89
CA LEU A 164 12.81 -19.11 -9.79
C LEU A 164 13.45 -19.34 -11.16
N GLY A 165 14.76 -19.20 -11.21
CA GLY A 165 15.54 -19.23 -12.44
C GLY A 165 15.87 -17.81 -12.95
N ASP A 166 16.71 -17.79 -13.96
CA ASP A 166 17.22 -16.58 -14.61
C ASP A 166 16.79 -16.56 -16.08
N GLU A 167 16.12 -15.50 -16.53
CA GLU A 167 15.64 -15.37 -17.91
C GLU A 167 16.78 -15.33 -18.95
N GLU A 168 17.99 -14.94 -18.55
CA GLU A 168 19.13 -14.86 -19.46
C GLU A 168 19.87 -16.20 -19.64
N THR A 169 19.84 -17.04 -18.62
CA THR A 169 20.66 -18.28 -18.57
C THR A 169 19.84 -19.55 -18.62
N ASP A 170 18.60 -19.53 -18.17
CA ASP A 170 17.77 -20.72 -18.04
C ASP A 170 16.79 -20.89 -19.20
N LYS A 171 16.59 -22.14 -19.63
CA LYS A 171 15.60 -22.46 -20.67
C LYS A 171 14.17 -22.21 -20.24
N GLU A 172 13.89 -22.37 -18.96
CA GLU A 172 12.56 -22.22 -18.38
C GLU A 172 12.67 -21.49 -17.05
N VAL A 173 11.88 -20.46 -16.90
CA VAL A 173 11.76 -19.67 -15.67
C VAL A 173 10.37 -19.87 -15.08
N PHE A 174 10.31 -20.11 -13.79
CA PHE A 174 9.08 -20.28 -13.04
C PHE A 174 8.89 -19.11 -12.08
N ALA A 175 7.67 -18.89 -11.64
CA ALA A 175 7.38 -17.96 -10.55
C ALA A 175 6.25 -18.47 -9.66
N LEU A 176 6.31 -18.10 -8.39
CA LEU A 176 5.17 -18.27 -7.49
C LEU A 176 4.03 -17.38 -7.95
N ARG A 177 2.82 -17.91 -7.88
CA ARG A 177 1.60 -17.22 -8.30
C ARG A 177 1.38 -15.95 -7.48
N PRO A 178 1.43 -14.74 -8.10
CA PRO A 178 1.18 -13.49 -7.39
C PRO A 178 -0.31 -13.28 -7.07
N MET A 179 -1.17 -13.77 -7.98
CA MET A 179 -2.63 -13.70 -7.90
C MET A 179 -3.26 -14.96 -8.48
N THR A 180 -4.55 -15.15 -8.24
CA THR A 180 -5.31 -16.32 -8.73
C THR A 180 -5.87 -16.15 -10.13
N CYS A 181 -5.84 -14.97 -10.69
CA CYS A 181 -6.45 -14.64 -11.98
C CYS A 181 -5.64 -15.01 -13.24
N PRO A 182 -4.31 -15.23 -13.20
CA PRO A 182 -3.61 -15.76 -14.36
C PRO A 182 -4.01 -17.19 -14.71
#